data_98b0b450ec1b9d43a561525a1bf713d2
#
_entry.id   98b0b450ec1b9d43a561525a1bf713d2
#
_cell.length_a   1.000
_cell.length_b   1.000
_cell.length_c   1.000
_cell.angle_alpha   90.00
_cell.angle_beta   90.00
_cell.angle_gamma   90.00
#
_symmetry.space_group_name_H-M   'P 1'
#
loop_
_entity.id
_entity.type
_entity.pdbx_description
1 polymer ?
#
loop_
_entity_poly.entity_id
_entity_poly.type
_entity_poly.pdbx_seq_one_letter_code
_entity_poly.pdbx_strand_id
1 'polypeptide(L)'
;MKSKREYDISVDETKSRMVSDFIGNTPFVKLSDNLYAKLESVNPGGSIKDRPALNMIQEAEKQGLVKPGDTLIEATSGNTGIALSMVSAIKGYRMIIIMPETASIERIKSMEAYGAKVILVSKEEDMEGARDLAKNLQSQGKGLVLDQFSNKANYMAHFNGTGPEIWKETDGEITHFVSAMGTTGTITGVSMYLKSMNKDVKIIGVQPEDGAKIPGIRRWSKEYVPEIRKNAIIDEIVDINQLDAENMSESLSKNCGLFCGLSAAANIYVARNIAQSHKSIKVVTIICDRGDRYISKI
;
A
#
# COMPACT_ATOMS: atom_id res chain seq x y z
N MET A 1 3.48 -11.46 -43.33
CA MET A 1 3.69 -10.09 -42.88
C MET A 1 2.34 -9.55 -42.36
N LYS A 2 2.14 -9.48 -41.03
CA LYS A 2 0.95 -8.85 -40.43
C LYS A 2 1.31 -7.39 -40.19
N SER A 3 0.62 -6.46 -40.91
CA SER A 3 0.79 -5.03 -40.71
C SER A 3 0.44 -4.67 -39.26
N LYS A 4 1.39 -4.07 -38.54
CA LYS A 4 1.09 -3.35 -37.31
C LYS A 4 0.15 -2.21 -37.67
N ARG A 5 -1.09 -2.25 -37.20
CA ARG A 5 -1.94 -1.05 -37.17
C ARG A 5 -1.35 -0.13 -36.13
N GLU A 6 -0.68 0.92 -36.55
CA GLU A 6 -0.43 2.07 -35.69
C GLU A 6 -1.79 2.73 -35.42
N TYR A 7 -2.20 2.73 -34.17
CA TYR A 7 -3.32 3.53 -33.73
C TYR A 7 -2.77 4.94 -33.44
N ASP A 8 -3.02 5.84 -34.37
CA ASP A 8 -2.76 7.27 -34.14
C ASP A 8 -3.86 7.79 -33.19
N ILE A 9 -3.56 7.80 -31.92
CA ILE A 9 -4.42 8.40 -30.90
C ILE A 9 -3.93 9.84 -30.76
N SER A 10 -4.51 10.76 -31.53
CA SER A 10 -4.32 12.19 -31.28
C SER A 10 -5.00 12.56 -29.96
N VAL A 11 -4.21 12.68 -28.90
CA VAL A 11 -4.68 13.10 -27.58
C VAL A 11 -4.60 14.63 -27.51
N ASP A 12 -5.71 15.28 -27.15
CA ASP A 12 -5.71 16.71 -26.83
C ASP A 12 -4.87 16.91 -25.57
N GLU A 13 -3.62 17.31 -25.72
CA GLU A 13 -2.63 17.48 -24.66
C GLU A 13 -3.10 18.45 -23.56
N THR A 14 -4.06 19.33 -23.84
CA THR A 14 -4.60 20.28 -22.87
C THR A 14 -5.59 19.65 -21.89
N LYS A 15 -6.12 18.43 -22.19
CA LYS A 15 -7.11 17.71 -21.39
C LYS A 15 -6.67 16.32 -20.97
N SER A 16 -5.57 15.80 -21.55
CA SER A 16 -5.06 14.48 -21.22
C SER A 16 -4.36 14.46 -19.86
N ARG A 17 -4.61 13.43 -19.07
CA ARG A 17 -3.98 13.20 -17.78
C ARG A 17 -3.16 11.91 -17.86
N MET A 18 -1.98 11.93 -17.23
CA MET A 18 -1.17 10.73 -17.08
C MET A 18 -1.86 9.75 -16.12
N VAL A 19 -1.60 8.44 -16.29
CA VAL A 19 -2.12 7.42 -15.35
C VAL A 19 -1.72 7.72 -13.90
N SER A 20 -0.53 8.27 -13.68
CA SER A 20 -0.05 8.71 -12.36
C SER A 20 -0.91 9.79 -11.69
N ASP A 21 -1.62 10.61 -12.47
CA ASP A 21 -2.45 11.71 -11.96
C ASP A 21 -3.76 11.21 -11.31
N PHE A 22 -4.05 9.92 -11.48
CA PHE A 22 -5.17 9.24 -10.84
C PHE A 22 -4.77 8.49 -9.56
N ILE A 23 -3.51 8.59 -9.13
CA ILE A 23 -3.06 8.05 -7.85
C ILE A 23 -3.48 9.00 -6.74
N GLY A 24 -4.21 8.48 -5.77
CA GLY A 24 -4.81 9.28 -4.70
C GLY A 24 -6.18 9.84 -5.07
N ASN A 25 -6.70 10.75 -4.25
CA ASN A 25 -8.08 11.26 -4.33
C ASN A 25 -9.10 10.14 -4.52
N THR A 26 -8.90 9.04 -3.81
CA THR A 26 -9.71 7.84 -3.90
C THR A 26 -11.09 8.07 -3.28
N PRO A 27 -12.14 7.34 -3.71
CA PRO A 27 -13.46 7.48 -3.12
C PRO A 27 -13.48 7.25 -1.60
N PHE A 28 -14.34 8.01 -0.93
CA PHE A 28 -14.66 7.84 0.48
C PHE A 28 -16.03 7.18 0.60
N VAL A 29 -16.07 5.96 1.11
CA VAL A 29 -17.27 5.13 1.14
C VAL A 29 -17.84 4.99 2.54
N LYS A 30 -19.15 5.07 2.68
CA LYS A 30 -19.87 4.83 3.93
C LYS A 30 -20.16 3.33 4.05
N LEU A 31 -19.71 2.70 5.14
CA LEU A 31 -19.95 1.29 5.45
C LEU A 31 -21.08 1.09 6.47
N SER A 32 -21.27 2.07 7.38
CA SER A 32 -22.40 2.16 8.30
C SER A 32 -22.60 3.63 8.72
N ASP A 33 -23.50 3.91 9.66
CA ASP A 33 -23.80 5.30 10.06
C ASP A 33 -22.60 6.10 10.55
N ASN A 34 -21.66 5.46 11.18
CA ASN A 34 -20.48 6.09 11.77
C ASN A 34 -19.15 5.42 11.35
N LEU A 35 -19.17 4.52 10.34
CA LEU A 35 -18.00 3.84 9.79
C LEU A 35 -17.81 4.18 8.32
N TYR A 36 -16.63 4.66 7.99
CA TYR A 36 -16.23 5.07 6.64
C TYR A 36 -14.89 4.45 6.25
N ALA A 37 -14.62 4.37 4.95
CA ALA A 37 -13.35 3.87 4.46
C ALA A 37 -12.88 4.60 3.19
N LYS A 38 -11.55 4.77 3.06
CA LYS A 38 -10.90 5.17 1.81
C LYS A 38 -10.74 3.95 0.90
N LEU A 39 -11.30 4.03 -0.30
CA LEU A 39 -11.26 2.93 -1.27
C LEU A 39 -9.96 2.95 -2.08
N GLU A 40 -8.84 2.63 -1.44
CA GLU A 40 -7.51 2.65 -2.04
C GLU A 40 -7.29 1.58 -3.13
N SER A 41 -8.18 0.60 -3.18
CA SER A 41 -8.19 -0.45 -4.21
C SER A 41 -8.48 0.06 -5.62
N VAL A 42 -8.95 1.30 -5.77
CA VAL A 42 -9.21 1.92 -7.08
C VAL A 42 -8.05 2.76 -7.61
N ASN A 43 -6.97 2.89 -6.88
CA ASN A 43 -5.74 3.43 -7.47
C ASN A 43 -5.36 2.64 -8.74
N PRO A 44 -4.70 3.25 -9.73
CA PRO A 44 -4.39 2.60 -11.02
C PRO A 44 -3.68 1.24 -10.92
N GLY A 45 -2.72 1.11 -10.01
CA GLY A 45 -2.06 -0.16 -9.70
C GLY A 45 -2.87 -1.05 -8.75
N GLY A 46 -4.07 -0.61 -8.32
CA GLY A 46 -5.06 -1.36 -7.56
C GLY A 46 -4.78 -1.49 -6.07
N SER A 47 -3.98 -0.61 -5.48
CA SER A 47 -3.75 -0.62 -4.04
C SER A 47 -3.26 0.72 -3.47
N ILE A 48 -3.29 0.82 -2.15
CA ILE A 48 -2.72 1.95 -1.40
C ILE A 48 -1.22 2.16 -1.66
N LYS A 49 -0.51 1.15 -2.19
CA LYS A 49 0.93 1.21 -2.43
C LYS A 49 1.32 2.07 -3.64
N ASP A 50 0.36 2.45 -4.47
CA ASP A 50 0.58 3.35 -5.59
C ASP A 50 1.06 4.72 -5.09
N ARG A 51 0.50 5.21 -3.97
CA ARG A 51 0.88 6.49 -3.36
C ARG A 51 2.35 6.53 -2.91
N PRO A 52 2.84 5.61 -2.05
CA PRO A 52 4.24 5.61 -1.67
C PRO A 52 5.17 5.28 -2.84
N ALA A 53 4.79 4.43 -3.79
CA ALA A 53 5.60 4.13 -4.96
C ALA A 53 5.87 5.38 -5.79
N LEU A 54 4.83 6.16 -6.09
CA LEU A 54 4.98 7.43 -6.80
C LEU A 54 5.85 8.41 -6.03
N ASN A 55 5.57 8.59 -4.73
CA ASN A 55 6.26 9.59 -3.92
C ASN A 55 7.75 9.23 -3.68
N MET A 56 8.08 7.95 -3.49
CA MET A 56 9.48 7.51 -3.34
C MET A 56 10.30 7.79 -4.60
N ILE A 57 9.74 7.53 -5.78
CA ILE A 57 10.43 7.79 -7.05
C ILE A 57 10.55 9.30 -7.28
N GLN A 58 9.50 10.08 -7.07
CA GLN A 58 9.53 11.54 -7.21
C GLN A 58 10.51 12.21 -6.26
N GLU A 59 10.61 11.73 -5.02
CA GLU A 59 11.56 12.28 -4.06
C GLU A 59 13.01 11.92 -4.45
N ALA A 60 13.27 10.72 -4.96
CA ALA A 60 14.57 10.34 -5.49
C ALA A 60 14.96 11.20 -6.72
N GLU A 61 14.02 11.50 -7.62
CA GLU A 61 14.21 12.45 -8.74
C GLU A 61 14.57 13.85 -8.23
N LYS A 62 13.78 14.36 -7.29
CA LYS A 62 13.96 15.70 -6.71
C LYS A 62 15.32 15.86 -6.02
N GLN A 63 15.82 14.79 -5.41
CA GLN A 63 17.13 14.75 -4.79
C GLN A 63 18.27 14.54 -5.79
N GLY A 64 17.97 14.33 -7.07
CA GLY A 64 18.97 14.07 -8.11
C GLY A 64 19.63 12.69 -8.01
N LEU A 65 19.03 11.76 -7.26
CA LEU A 65 19.54 10.39 -7.08
C LEU A 65 19.29 9.51 -8.30
N VAL A 66 18.25 9.81 -9.07
CA VAL A 66 17.87 9.06 -10.27
C VAL A 66 17.29 9.99 -11.34
N LYS A 67 17.39 9.57 -12.59
CA LYS A 67 16.76 10.19 -13.78
C LYS A 67 16.16 9.11 -14.67
N PRO A 68 15.20 9.44 -15.55
CA PRO A 68 14.65 8.49 -16.51
C PRO A 68 15.73 7.71 -17.24
N GLY A 69 15.54 6.39 -17.39
CA GLY A 69 16.54 5.45 -17.91
C GLY A 69 17.40 4.77 -16.85
N ASP A 70 17.46 5.27 -15.62
CA ASP A 70 18.16 4.59 -14.52
C ASP A 70 17.41 3.34 -14.04
N THR A 71 18.07 2.56 -13.20
CA THR A 71 17.50 1.33 -12.64
C THR A 71 17.12 1.52 -11.18
N LEU A 72 15.89 1.16 -10.84
CA LEU A 72 15.38 1.09 -9.47
C LEU A 72 15.31 -0.36 -9.03
N ILE A 73 15.53 -0.61 -7.76
CA ILE A 73 15.54 -1.95 -7.15
C ILE A 73 14.63 -1.95 -5.92
N GLU A 74 13.85 -3.01 -5.73
CA GLU A 74 13.11 -3.21 -4.48
C GLU A 74 12.96 -4.70 -4.16
N ALA A 75 13.13 -5.06 -2.89
CA ALA A 75 12.85 -6.39 -2.38
C ALA A 75 11.41 -6.46 -1.85
N THR A 76 10.51 -7.05 -2.61
CA THR A 76 9.09 -7.12 -2.24
C THR A 76 8.32 -8.15 -3.06
N SER A 77 7.45 -8.92 -2.42
CA SER A 77 6.55 -9.89 -3.08
C SER A 77 5.09 -9.40 -3.16
N GLY A 78 4.82 -8.15 -2.78
CA GLY A 78 3.47 -7.63 -2.61
C GLY A 78 3.09 -6.48 -3.54
N ASN A 79 2.06 -5.76 -3.12
CA ASN A 79 1.50 -4.61 -3.86
C ASN A 79 2.53 -3.50 -4.14
N THR A 80 3.54 -3.34 -3.29
CA THR A 80 4.63 -2.37 -3.52
C THR A 80 5.37 -2.68 -4.81
N GLY A 81 5.68 -3.95 -5.09
CA GLY A 81 6.34 -4.34 -6.34
C GLY A 81 5.50 -4.01 -7.57
N ILE A 82 4.19 -4.28 -7.53
CA ILE A 82 3.26 -3.95 -8.62
C ILE A 82 3.22 -2.42 -8.84
N ALA A 83 3.07 -1.65 -7.76
CA ALA A 83 3.00 -0.20 -7.82
C ALA A 83 4.31 0.43 -8.35
N LEU A 84 5.46 -0.03 -7.85
CA LEU A 84 6.76 0.44 -8.32
C LEU A 84 7.00 0.09 -9.79
N SER A 85 6.60 -1.12 -10.23
CA SER A 85 6.71 -1.52 -11.63
C SER A 85 5.86 -0.62 -12.53
N MET A 86 4.62 -0.34 -12.14
CA MET A 86 3.72 0.56 -12.86
C MET A 86 4.29 1.99 -12.94
N VAL A 87 4.68 2.57 -11.82
CA VAL A 87 5.21 3.94 -11.80
C VAL A 87 6.53 4.04 -12.57
N SER A 88 7.39 3.01 -12.49
CA SER A 88 8.63 2.94 -13.26
C SER A 88 8.36 2.93 -14.77
N ALA A 89 7.35 2.17 -15.22
CA ALA A 89 6.94 2.16 -16.62
C ALA A 89 6.44 3.54 -17.09
N ILE A 90 5.61 4.21 -16.28
CA ILE A 90 5.10 5.56 -16.58
C ILE A 90 6.24 6.59 -16.69
N LYS A 91 7.24 6.50 -15.81
CA LYS A 91 8.31 7.50 -15.69
C LYS A 91 9.61 7.13 -16.45
N GLY A 92 9.61 6.00 -17.16
CA GLY A 92 10.74 5.58 -18.00
C GLY A 92 11.94 5.03 -17.21
N TYR A 93 11.72 4.41 -16.06
CA TYR A 93 12.73 3.69 -15.28
C TYR A 93 12.76 2.20 -15.61
N ARG A 94 13.92 1.59 -15.46
CA ARG A 94 14.04 0.13 -15.40
C ARG A 94 13.79 -0.31 -13.97
N MET A 95 12.90 -1.29 -13.77
CA MET A 95 12.58 -1.80 -12.43
C MET A 95 13.08 -3.23 -12.25
N ILE A 96 13.80 -3.48 -11.16
CA ILE A 96 14.18 -4.82 -10.71
C ILE A 96 13.44 -5.09 -9.40
N ILE A 97 12.60 -6.13 -9.41
CA ILE A 97 11.93 -6.63 -8.21
C ILE A 97 12.59 -7.95 -7.81
N ILE A 98 12.91 -8.09 -6.52
CA ILE A 98 13.48 -9.29 -5.95
C ILE A 98 12.49 -9.87 -4.95
N MET A 99 12.18 -11.16 -5.07
CA MET A 99 11.21 -11.83 -4.21
C MET A 99 11.48 -13.32 -4.10
N PRO A 100 10.95 -14.00 -3.06
CA PRO A 100 11.00 -15.46 -2.96
C PRO A 100 10.22 -16.14 -4.08
N GLU A 101 10.69 -17.30 -4.53
CA GLU A 101 10.01 -18.15 -5.52
C GLU A 101 8.62 -18.63 -5.06
N THR A 102 8.33 -18.56 -3.76
CA THR A 102 7.01 -18.86 -3.18
C THR A 102 5.96 -17.77 -3.42
N ALA A 103 6.34 -16.66 -4.04
CA ALA A 103 5.41 -15.59 -4.41
C ALA A 103 4.40 -16.06 -5.46
N SER A 104 3.18 -15.50 -5.44
CA SER A 104 2.14 -15.92 -6.38
C SER A 104 2.49 -15.54 -7.82
N ILE A 105 2.21 -16.43 -8.75
CA ILE A 105 2.50 -16.25 -10.18
C ILE A 105 1.77 -15.03 -10.77
N GLU A 106 0.57 -14.71 -10.27
CA GLU A 106 -0.21 -13.57 -10.72
C GLU A 106 0.51 -12.25 -10.41
N ARG A 107 1.18 -12.16 -9.27
CA ARG A 107 1.98 -10.99 -8.89
C ARG A 107 3.22 -10.86 -9.74
N ILE A 108 3.94 -11.96 -9.99
CA ILE A 108 5.09 -11.99 -10.87
C ILE A 108 4.68 -11.50 -12.26
N LYS A 109 3.64 -12.09 -12.85
CA LYS A 109 3.13 -11.71 -14.16
C LYS A 109 2.64 -10.26 -14.23
N SER A 110 2.03 -9.74 -13.16
CA SER A 110 1.60 -8.35 -13.11
C SER A 110 2.78 -7.37 -13.15
N MET A 111 3.87 -7.68 -12.43
CA MET A 111 5.09 -6.86 -12.44
C MET A 111 5.81 -6.93 -13.79
N GLU A 112 5.90 -8.13 -14.38
CA GLU A 112 6.48 -8.36 -15.71
C GLU A 112 5.67 -7.65 -16.81
N ALA A 113 4.34 -7.62 -16.70
CA ALA A 113 3.48 -6.90 -17.64
C ALA A 113 3.76 -5.39 -17.68
N TYR A 114 4.22 -4.79 -16.56
CA TYR A 114 4.71 -3.42 -16.50
C TYR A 114 6.18 -3.28 -16.91
N GLY A 115 6.83 -4.36 -17.38
CA GLY A 115 8.22 -4.35 -17.84
C GLY A 115 9.27 -4.49 -16.75
N ALA A 116 8.89 -4.82 -15.50
CA ALA A 116 9.85 -5.07 -14.45
C ALA A 116 10.60 -6.39 -14.68
N LYS A 117 11.88 -6.41 -14.36
CA LYS A 117 12.68 -7.64 -14.25
C LYS A 117 12.47 -8.23 -12.87
N VAL A 118 11.87 -9.42 -12.81
CA VAL A 118 11.71 -10.15 -11.54
C VAL A 118 12.88 -11.12 -11.37
N ILE A 119 13.50 -11.08 -10.19
CA ILE A 119 14.56 -12.02 -9.76
C ILE A 119 13.99 -12.79 -8.58
N LEU A 120 14.00 -14.12 -8.69
CA LEU A 120 13.54 -15.01 -7.64
C LEU A 120 14.73 -15.48 -6.81
N VAL A 121 14.58 -15.46 -5.49
CA VAL A 121 15.46 -16.09 -4.54
C VAL A 121 14.83 -17.40 -4.04
N SER A 122 15.64 -18.31 -3.51
CA SER A 122 15.14 -19.58 -3.01
C SER A 122 14.15 -19.40 -1.85
N LYS A 123 13.37 -20.44 -1.58
CA LYS A 123 12.44 -20.46 -0.45
C LYS A 123 13.15 -20.29 0.90
N GLU A 124 14.35 -20.86 1.01
CA GLU A 124 15.18 -20.81 2.22
C GLU A 124 15.74 -19.42 2.49
N GLU A 125 16.09 -18.68 1.43
CA GLU A 125 16.57 -17.30 1.53
C GLU A 125 15.45 -16.33 1.89
N ASP A 126 14.21 -16.63 1.45
CA ASP A 126 13.00 -15.84 1.70
C ASP A 126 13.18 -14.33 1.44
N MET A 127 12.42 -13.50 2.12
CA MET A 127 12.48 -12.03 1.98
C MET A 127 13.79 -11.43 2.51
N GLU A 128 14.48 -12.10 3.41
CA GLU A 128 15.77 -11.66 3.93
C GLU A 128 16.84 -11.75 2.84
N GLY A 129 16.97 -12.88 2.16
CA GLY A 129 17.88 -13.04 1.03
C GLY A 129 17.53 -12.09 -0.14
N ALA A 130 16.23 -11.82 -0.38
CA ALA A 130 15.81 -10.84 -1.37
C ALA A 130 16.34 -9.42 -1.03
N ARG A 131 16.30 -9.02 0.24
CA ARG A 131 16.83 -7.73 0.71
C ARG A 131 18.36 -7.66 0.60
N ASP A 132 19.03 -8.73 0.95
CA ASP A 132 20.50 -8.77 0.88
C ASP A 132 20.96 -8.72 -0.57
N LEU A 133 20.29 -9.42 -1.49
CA LEU A 133 20.56 -9.33 -2.91
C LEU A 133 20.30 -7.91 -3.45
N ALA A 134 19.23 -7.24 -3.02
CA ALA A 134 18.96 -5.86 -3.41
C ALA A 134 20.11 -4.92 -3.00
N LYS A 135 20.56 -5.00 -1.75
CA LYS A 135 21.70 -4.22 -1.24
C LYS A 135 22.99 -4.52 -2.00
N ASN A 136 23.24 -5.80 -2.30
CA ASN A 136 24.40 -6.21 -3.07
C ASN A 136 24.39 -5.64 -4.49
N LEU A 137 23.24 -5.68 -5.18
CA LEU A 137 23.11 -5.08 -6.51
C LEU A 137 23.33 -3.56 -6.45
N GLN A 138 22.84 -2.88 -5.43
CA GLN A 138 23.10 -1.46 -5.25
C GLN A 138 24.58 -1.16 -5.00
N SER A 139 25.26 -1.93 -4.16
CA SER A 139 26.70 -1.76 -3.89
C SER A 139 27.57 -1.95 -5.15
N GLN A 140 27.07 -2.76 -6.11
CA GLN A 140 27.71 -2.96 -7.42
C GLN A 140 27.33 -1.87 -8.45
N GLY A 141 26.59 -0.84 -8.06
CA GLY A 141 26.15 0.24 -8.96
C GLY A 141 25.10 -0.18 -9.98
N LYS A 142 24.34 -1.27 -9.73
CA LYS A 142 23.33 -1.80 -10.66
C LYS A 142 21.99 -1.06 -10.61
N GLY A 143 21.80 -0.20 -9.62
CA GLY A 143 20.59 0.62 -9.45
C GLY A 143 20.42 1.15 -8.02
N LEU A 144 19.39 1.95 -7.80
CA LEU A 144 19.03 2.50 -6.50
C LEU A 144 17.96 1.62 -5.83
N VAL A 145 18.22 1.19 -4.59
CA VAL A 145 17.20 0.56 -3.73
C VAL A 145 16.34 1.64 -3.09
N LEU A 146 15.02 1.54 -3.25
CA LEU A 146 14.07 2.53 -2.71
C LEU A 146 13.81 2.33 -1.21
N ASP A 147 13.89 1.10 -0.72
CA ASP A 147 13.73 0.69 0.69
C ASP A 147 12.46 1.21 1.37
N GLN A 148 11.33 0.60 1.05
CA GLN A 148 10.02 0.98 1.59
C GLN A 148 9.91 0.99 3.12
N PHE A 149 10.83 0.35 3.85
CA PHE A 149 10.78 0.22 5.31
C PHE A 149 11.53 1.33 6.06
N SER A 150 12.45 2.02 5.38
CA SER A 150 13.23 3.13 5.95
C SER A 150 12.99 4.45 5.23
N ASN A 151 12.49 4.43 4.00
CA ASN A 151 12.32 5.59 3.16
C ASN A 151 11.23 6.53 3.68
N LYS A 152 11.63 7.73 4.08
CA LYS A 152 10.73 8.78 4.57
C LYS A 152 9.62 9.12 3.55
N ALA A 153 9.91 9.08 2.25
CA ALA A 153 8.93 9.38 1.21
C ALA A 153 7.74 8.41 1.21
N ASN A 154 7.89 7.19 1.77
CA ASN A 154 6.78 6.26 1.94
C ASN A 154 5.67 6.87 2.81
N TYR A 155 5.97 7.26 4.06
CA TYR A 155 4.92 7.79 4.93
C TYR A 155 4.53 9.23 4.57
N MET A 156 5.42 10.00 3.96
CA MET A 156 5.10 11.36 3.49
C MET A 156 4.05 11.37 2.38
N ALA A 157 3.94 10.30 1.57
CA ALA A 157 2.84 10.13 0.62
C ALA A 157 1.46 10.15 1.32
N HIS A 158 1.40 9.59 2.52
CA HIS A 158 0.16 9.53 3.31
C HIS A 158 -0.04 10.79 4.17
N PHE A 159 1.04 11.40 4.63
CA PHE A 159 0.97 12.69 5.32
C PHE A 159 0.46 13.80 4.42
N ASN A 160 0.93 13.84 3.16
CA ASN A 160 0.56 14.89 2.19
C ASN A 160 -0.70 14.55 1.37
N GLY A 161 -1.15 13.30 1.36
CA GLY A 161 -2.28 12.84 0.56
C GLY A 161 -3.40 12.22 1.39
N THR A 162 -3.24 10.96 1.83
CA THR A 162 -4.30 10.20 2.50
C THR A 162 -4.85 10.89 3.76
N GLY A 163 -3.97 11.46 4.59
CA GLY A 163 -4.36 12.19 5.80
C GLY A 163 -5.23 13.43 5.51
N PRO A 164 -4.76 14.37 4.66
CA PRO A 164 -5.55 15.52 4.22
C PRO A 164 -6.89 15.14 3.58
N GLU A 165 -6.92 14.10 2.73
CA GLU A 165 -8.15 13.62 2.10
C GLU A 165 -9.15 13.18 3.17
N ILE A 166 -8.75 12.32 4.11
CA ILE A 166 -9.61 11.84 5.21
C ILE A 166 -10.12 13.02 6.05
N TRP A 167 -9.26 13.95 6.42
CA TRP A 167 -9.65 15.12 7.20
C TRP A 167 -10.72 15.95 6.51
N LYS A 168 -10.51 16.24 5.23
CA LYS A 168 -11.45 17.00 4.40
C LYS A 168 -12.79 16.28 4.22
N GLU A 169 -12.75 14.97 3.91
CA GLU A 169 -13.94 14.16 3.64
C GLU A 169 -14.79 13.88 4.89
N THR A 170 -14.23 14.09 6.07
CA THR A 170 -14.92 14.01 7.35
C THR A 170 -15.32 15.37 7.92
N ASP A 171 -15.04 16.48 7.21
CA ASP A 171 -15.19 17.86 7.70
C ASP A 171 -14.47 18.08 9.04
N GLY A 172 -13.36 17.36 9.26
CA GLY A 172 -12.58 17.39 10.51
C GLY A 172 -13.23 16.68 11.69
N GLU A 173 -14.35 16.00 11.51
CA GLU A 173 -15.10 15.34 12.59
C GLU A 173 -14.64 13.89 12.87
N ILE A 174 -13.59 13.42 12.20
CA ILE A 174 -13.03 12.10 12.48
C ILE A 174 -12.61 11.99 13.95
N THR A 175 -13.03 10.90 14.60
CA THR A 175 -12.64 10.60 15.98
C THR A 175 -11.68 9.43 16.11
N HIS A 176 -11.76 8.46 15.19
CA HIS A 176 -10.94 7.24 15.21
C HIS A 176 -10.43 6.91 13.80
N PHE A 177 -9.15 6.65 13.68
CA PHE A 177 -8.53 6.13 12.47
C PHE A 177 -7.97 4.74 12.72
N VAL A 178 -8.39 3.75 11.92
CA VAL A 178 -7.97 2.34 12.03
C VAL A 178 -7.16 1.94 10.81
N SER A 179 -5.96 1.41 10.99
CA SER A 179 -5.10 1.02 9.88
C SER A 179 -4.21 -0.19 10.19
N ALA A 180 -4.22 -1.15 9.29
CA ALA A 180 -3.33 -2.30 9.27
C ALA A 180 -1.85 -1.91 9.17
N MET A 181 -1.01 -2.61 9.92
CA MET A 181 0.42 -2.35 10.01
C MET A 181 1.23 -3.34 9.15
N GLY A 182 1.50 -2.98 7.89
CA GLY A 182 2.48 -3.64 7.02
C GLY A 182 3.85 -2.96 7.14
N THR A 183 4.22 -2.10 6.16
CA THR A 183 5.41 -1.23 6.25
C THR A 183 5.26 -0.16 7.33
N THR A 184 4.05 0.04 7.83
CA THR A 184 3.61 1.12 8.72
C THR A 184 3.52 2.50 8.07
N GLY A 185 3.83 2.67 6.79
CA GLY A 185 3.81 3.96 6.11
C GLY A 185 2.47 4.68 6.19
N THR A 186 1.36 3.97 5.96
CA THR A 186 0.01 4.55 6.01
C THR A 186 -0.31 5.09 7.40
N ILE A 187 -0.19 4.24 8.42
CA ILE A 187 -0.53 4.67 9.79
C ILE A 187 0.42 5.78 10.28
N THR A 188 1.70 5.73 9.89
CA THR A 188 2.66 6.78 10.23
C THR A 188 2.26 8.12 9.63
N GLY A 189 2.09 8.19 8.32
CA GLY A 189 1.76 9.45 7.64
C GLY A 189 0.40 10.01 8.06
N VAL A 190 -0.63 9.16 8.10
CA VAL A 190 -1.98 9.59 8.48
C VAL A 190 -2.03 10.01 9.96
N SER A 191 -1.40 9.26 10.88
CA SER A 191 -1.40 9.64 12.31
C SER A 191 -0.70 10.97 12.54
N MET A 192 0.45 11.19 11.91
CA MET A 192 1.15 12.48 12.00
C MET A 192 0.26 13.64 11.52
N TYR A 193 -0.44 13.47 10.40
CA TYR A 193 -1.31 14.51 9.87
C TYR A 193 -2.53 14.73 10.78
N LEU A 194 -3.30 13.69 11.10
CA LEU A 194 -4.51 13.80 11.90
C LEU A 194 -4.22 14.37 13.29
N LYS A 195 -3.15 13.92 13.95
CA LYS A 195 -2.73 14.44 15.26
C LYS A 195 -2.24 15.90 15.19
N SER A 196 -1.75 16.37 14.05
CA SER A 196 -1.42 17.78 13.86
C SER A 196 -2.68 18.66 13.72
N MET A 197 -3.77 18.10 13.21
CA MET A 197 -5.06 18.79 13.07
C MET A 197 -5.89 18.73 14.36
N ASN A 198 -5.97 17.56 14.98
CA ASN A 198 -6.67 17.34 16.25
C ASN A 198 -5.99 16.21 17.04
N LYS A 199 -5.44 16.53 18.20
CA LYS A 199 -4.74 15.59 19.08
C LYS A 199 -5.64 14.51 19.69
N ASP A 200 -6.95 14.76 19.72
CA ASP A 200 -7.93 13.84 20.34
C ASP A 200 -8.32 12.69 19.40
N VAL A 201 -8.02 12.78 18.11
CA VAL A 201 -8.26 11.67 17.16
C VAL A 201 -7.48 10.44 17.61
N LYS A 202 -8.19 9.34 17.87
CA LYS A 202 -7.58 8.06 18.27
C LYS A 202 -7.05 7.31 17.06
N ILE A 203 -5.81 6.86 17.14
CA ILE A 203 -5.11 6.13 16.09
C ILE A 203 -4.93 4.67 16.53
N ILE A 204 -5.56 3.76 15.80
CA ILE A 204 -5.57 2.34 16.11
C ILE A 204 -4.81 1.57 15.03
N GLY A 205 -3.74 0.91 15.44
CA GLY A 205 -2.98 -0.02 14.60
C GLY A 205 -3.61 -1.41 14.64
N VAL A 206 -3.70 -2.08 13.50
CA VAL A 206 -4.15 -3.48 13.41
C VAL A 206 -2.97 -4.36 13.00
N GLN A 207 -2.72 -5.41 13.76
CA GLN A 207 -1.69 -6.40 13.46
C GLN A 207 -2.23 -7.83 13.65
N PRO A 208 -1.62 -8.86 13.00
CA PRO A 208 -2.02 -10.24 13.22
C PRO A 208 -1.75 -10.66 14.68
N GLU A 209 -2.58 -11.53 15.23
CA GLU A 209 -2.22 -12.32 16.43
C GLU A 209 -0.92 -13.09 16.20
N ASP A 210 -0.31 -13.53 17.30
CA ASP A 210 0.91 -14.33 17.21
C ASP A 210 0.64 -15.63 16.44
N GLY A 211 1.50 -15.92 15.46
CA GLY A 211 1.35 -17.07 14.55
C GLY A 211 0.35 -16.89 13.40
N ALA A 212 -0.52 -15.88 13.40
CA ALA A 212 -1.45 -15.62 12.30
C ALA A 212 -0.73 -15.02 11.07
N LYS A 213 -1.16 -15.45 9.86
CA LYS A 213 -0.59 -15.00 8.58
C LYS A 213 -1.66 -14.30 7.74
N ILE A 214 -1.74 -12.98 7.86
CA ILE A 214 -2.66 -12.15 7.08
C ILE A 214 -1.86 -11.38 6.02
N PRO A 215 -2.08 -11.62 4.72
CA PRO A 215 -1.36 -10.91 3.67
C PRO A 215 -1.48 -9.38 3.79
N GLY A 216 -0.35 -8.69 3.66
CA GLY A 216 -0.29 -7.23 3.69
C GLY A 216 -0.08 -6.60 5.07
N ILE A 217 -0.19 -7.37 6.15
CA ILE A 217 0.09 -6.91 7.52
C ILE A 217 1.05 -7.86 8.23
N ARG A 218 1.75 -7.36 9.24
CA ARG A 218 2.74 -8.12 10.01
C ARG A 218 2.71 -7.73 11.48
N ARG A 219 2.90 -8.73 12.35
CA ARG A 219 3.37 -8.51 13.71
C ARG A 219 4.90 -8.37 13.64
N TRP A 220 5.41 -7.20 13.97
CA TRP A 220 6.84 -6.93 13.94
C TRP A 220 7.46 -7.30 15.30
N SER A 221 8.51 -8.10 15.29
CA SER A 221 9.38 -8.25 16.47
C SER A 221 10.14 -6.95 16.73
N LYS A 222 10.58 -6.73 17.97
CA LYS A 222 11.25 -5.49 18.37
C LYS A 222 12.49 -5.17 17.50
N GLU A 223 13.17 -6.20 17.01
CA GLU A 223 14.41 -6.10 16.25
C GLU A 223 14.21 -5.70 14.78
N TYR A 224 13.03 -6.02 14.21
CA TYR A 224 12.73 -5.84 12.79
C TYR A 224 11.66 -4.78 12.49
N VAL A 225 11.32 -3.97 13.49
CA VAL A 225 10.35 -2.88 13.31
C VAL A 225 10.81 -1.93 12.21
N PRO A 226 9.98 -1.61 11.20
CA PRO A 226 10.31 -0.64 10.17
C PRO A 226 10.77 0.68 10.77
N GLU A 227 11.85 1.27 10.24
CA GLU A 227 12.40 2.51 10.80
C GLU A 227 11.38 3.65 10.75
N ILE A 228 10.60 3.72 9.68
CA ILE A 228 9.57 4.75 9.50
C ILE A 228 8.48 4.72 10.60
N ARG A 229 8.28 3.59 11.28
CA ARG A 229 7.32 3.48 12.40
C ARG A 229 7.68 4.36 13.60
N LYS A 230 8.94 4.73 13.78
CA LYS A 230 9.37 5.62 14.87
C LYS A 230 8.62 6.95 14.89
N ASN A 231 8.10 7.38 13.73
CA ASN A 231 7.34 8.62 13.57
C ASN A 231 5.82 8.43 13.74
N ALA A 232 5.33 7.20 13.85
CA ALA A 232 3.91 6.93 14.02
C ALA A 232 3.43 7.30 15.41
N ILE A 233 2.29 7.97 15.48
CA ILE A 233 1.61 8.32 16.74
C ILE A 233 0.42 7.37 16.86
N ILE A 234 0.62 6.24 17.54
CA ILE A 234 -0.38 5.17 17.68
C ILE A 234 -0.85 5.15 19.14
N ASP A 235 -2.16 5.30 19.35
CA ASP A 235 -2.76 5.27 20.70
C ASP A 235 -2.99 3.84 21.16
N GLU A 236 -3.38 2.93 20.26
CA GLU A 236 -3.70 1.54 20.58
C GLU A 236 -3.31 0.60 19.43
N ILE A 237 -2.96 -0.63 19.76
CA ILE A 237 -2.72 -1.71 18.78
C ILE A 237 -3.66 -2.85 19.12
N VAL A 238 -4.45 -3.26 18.12
CA VAL A 238 -5.41 -4.35 18.22
C VAL A 238 -4.89 -5.54 17.42
N ASP A 239 -4.87 -6.69 18.07
CA ASP A 239 -4.54 -7.97 17.45
C ASP A 239 -5.80 -8.55 16.80
N ILE A 240 -5.63 -9.17 15.62
CA ILE A 240 -6.69 -9.85 14.90
C ILE A 240 -6.25 -11.26 14.51
N ASN A 241 -7.12 -12.24 14.72
CA ASN A 241 -6.89 -13.58 14.22
C ASN A 241 -7.21 -13.69 12.72
N GLN A 242 -6.67 -14.72 12.09
CA GLN A 242 -6.83 -14.90 10.65
C GLN A 242 -8.27 -15.21 10.26
N LEU A 243 -8.98 -16.02 11.06
CA LEU A 243 -10.35 -16.44 10.77
C LEU A 243 -11.33 -15.26 10.77
N ASP A 244 -11.17 -14.31 11.70
CA ASP A 244 -12.01 -13.11 11.74
C ASP A 244 -11.81 -12.23 10.50
N ALA A 245 -10.57 -12.12 10.01
CA ALA A 245 -10.29 -11.40 8.76
C ALA A 245 -10.88 -12.11 7.53
N GLU A 246 -10.82 -13.44 7.47
CA GLU A 246 -11.38 -14.27 6.40
C GLU A 246 -12.91 -14.19 6.40
N ASN A 247 -13.56 -14.39 7.54
CA ASN A 247 -15.01 -14.31 7.70
C ASN A 247 -15.53 -12.90 7.34
N MET A 248 -14.80 -11.85 7.75
CA MET A 248 -15.14 -10.48 7.39
C MET A 248 -15.02 -10.26 5.88
N SER A 249 -13.97 -10.76 5.22
CA SER A 249 -13.78 -10.66 3.77
C SER A 249 -14.93 -11.33 3.01
N GLU A 250 -15.32 -12.52 3.44
CA GLU A 250 -16.45 -13.26 2.87
C GLU A 250 -17.77 -12.48 3.05
N SER A 251 -18.03 -11.99 4.26
CA SER A 251 -19.23 -11.21 4.57
C SER A 251 -19.32 -9.92 3.74
N LEU A 252 -18.21 -9.18 3.60
CA LEU A 252 -18.15 -7.96 2.81
C LEU A 252 -18.43 -8.24 1.32
N SER A 253 -17.89 -9.32 0.80
CA SER A 253 -18.10 -9.72 -0.60
C SER A 253 -19.55 -10.08 -0.86
N LYS A 254 -20.16 -10.94 -0.01
CA LYS A 254 -21.51 -11.47 -0.20
C LYS A 254 -22.61 -10.44 0.11
N ASN A 255 -22.42 -9.62 1.14
CA ASN A 255 -23.48 -8.76 1.66
C ASN A 255 -23.36 -7.29 1.26
N CYS A 256 -22.13 -6.85 0.89
CA CYS A 256 -21.86 -5.45 0.56
C CYS A 256 -21.30 -5.27 -0.87
N GLY A 257 -21.05 -6.36 -1.62
CA GLY A 257 -20.41 -6.29 -2.94
C GLY A 257 -18.96 -5.77 -2.89
N LEU A 258 -18.33 -5.81 -1.71
CA LEU A 258 -16.98 -5.31 -1.49
C LEU A 258 -15.99 -6.48 -1.42
N PHE A 259 -15.43 -6.86 -2.57
CA PHE A 259 -14.39 -7.89 -2.64
C PHE A 259 -13.02 -7.26 -2.43
N CYS A 260 -12.54 -7.28 -1.18
CA CYS A 260 -11.28 -6.69 -0.75
C CYS A 260 -10.29 -7.74 -0.22
N GLY A 261 -9.01 -7.35 -0.14
CA GLY A 261 -7.98 -8.19 0.45
C GLY A 261 -8.11 -8.33 1.97
N LEU A 262 -7.46 -9.36 2.55
CA LEU A 262 -7.59 -9.69 3.97
C LEU A 262 -7.11 -8.57 4.91
N SER A 263 -6.13 -7.74 4.51
CA SER A 263 -5.72 -6.59 5.30
C SER A 263 -6.81 -5.52 5.41
N ALA A 264 -7.62 -5.33 4.36
CA ALA A 264 -8.75 -4.43 4.38
C ALA A 264 -9.91 -5.01 5.23
N ALA A 265 -10.15 -6.32 5.12
CA ALA A 265 -11.13 -7.01 5.95
C ALA A 265 -10.77 -6.94 7.44
N ALA A 266 -9.48 -7.12 7.79
CA ALA A 266 -8.95 -6.94 9.14
C ALA A 266 -9.20 -5.50 9.67
N ASN A 267 -8.93 -4.51 8.83
CA ASN A 267 -9.22 -3.11 9.15
C ASN A 267 -10.69 -2.88 9.45
N ILE A 268 -11.58 -3.37 8.58
CA ILE A 268 -13.02 -3.18 8.71
C ILE A 268 -13.57 -3.92 9.92
N TYR A 269 -13.06 -5.13 10.23
CA TYR A 269 -13.45 -5.88 11.42
C TYR A 269 -13.20 -5.07 12.69
N VAL A 270 -11.98 -4.57 12.89
CA VAL A 270 -11.61 -3.77 14.07
C VAL A 270 -12.38 -2.45 14.07
N ALA A 271 -12.44 -1.75 12.94
CA ALA A 271 -13.14 -0.47 12.83
C ALA A 271 -14.64 -0.60 13.11
N ARG A 272 -15.28 -1.70 12.67
CA ARG A 272 -16.69 -1.99 12.94
C ARG A 272 -16.96 -2.21 14.43
N ASN A 273 -16.10 -2.97 15.11
CA ASN A 273 -16.23 -3.21 16.55
C ASN A 273 -16.13 -1.90 17.34
N ILE A 274 -15.22 -1.00 16.96
CA ILE A 274 -15.10 0.33 17.55
C ILE A 274 -16.35 1.17 17.25
N ALA A 275 -16.81 1.19 15.99
CA ALA A 275 -17.98 1.97 15.59
C ALA A 275 -19.26 1.54 16.30
N GLN A 276 -19.40 0.27 16.64
CA GLN A 276 -20.53 -0.27 17.40
C GLN A 276 -20.53 0.11 18.89
N SER A 277 -19.37 0.47 19.45
CA SER A 277 -19.27 0.79 20.88
C SER A 277 -19.94 2.10 21.26
N HIS A 278 -19.96 3.10 20.36
CA HIS A 278 -20.55 4.42 20.59
C HIS A 278 -21.13 5.04 19.32
N LYS A 279 -22.36 5.56 19.39
CA LYS A 279 -23.03 6.19 18.22
C LYS A 279 -22.45 7.56 17.84
N SER A 280 -21.78 8.25 18.76
CA SER A 280 -21.28 9.63 18.54
C SER A 280 -19.88 9.69 17.93
N ILE A 281 -19.24 8.55 17.65
CA ILE A 281 -17.90 8.51 17.06
C ILE A 281 -17.97 8.41 15.55
N LYS A 282 -16.98 8.96 14.84
CA LYS A 282 -16.78 8.83 13.40
C LYS A 282 -15.49 8.07 13.15
N VAL A 283 -15.62 6.83 12.72
CA VAL A 283 -14.50 5.90 12.49
C VAL A 283 -14.14 5.86 11.01
N VAL A 284 -12.88 5.99 10.68
CA VAL A 284 -12.38 5.88 9.31
C VAL A 284 -11.32 4.77 9.23
N THR A 285 -11.40 3.98 8.16
CA THR A 285 -10.40 2.95 7.87
C THR A 285 -10.01 2.93 6.39
N ILE A 286 -9.20 1.94 5.98
CA ILE A 286 -8.61 1.83 4.64
C ILE A 286 -9.02 0.49 4.00
N ILE A 287 -9.55 0.54 2.79
CA ILE A 287 -9.67 -0.62 1.90
C ILE A 287 -8.42 -0.65 1.04
N CYS A 288 -7.41 -1.41 1.49
CA CYS A 288 -6.04 -1.34 1.00
C CYS A 288 -5.87 -1.80 -0.45
N ASP A 289 -6.56 -2.87 -0.85
CA ASP A 289 -6.46 -3.52 -2.15
C ASP A 289 -7.68 -4.40 -2.43
N ARG A 290 -7.69 -5.07 -3.61
CA ARG A 290 -8.78 -5.94 -4.06
C ARG A 290 -8.53 -7.39 -3.67
N GLY A 291 -9.61 -8.15 -3.48
CA GLY A 291 -9.58 -9.59 -3.17
C GLY A 291 -9.10 -10.46 -4.32
N ASP A 292 -9.28 -10.03 -5.58
CA ASP A 292 -8.86 -10.77 -6.78
C ASP A 292 -7.35 -11.06 -6.83
N ARG A 293 -6.54 -10.36 -6.06
CA ARG A 293 -5.09 -10.60 -5.91
C ARG A 293 -4.73 -11.81 -5.06
N TYR A 294 -5.72 -12.47 -4.48
CA TYR A 294 -5.55 -13.55 -3.51
C TYR A 294 -6.35 -14.79 -3.87
N ILE A 295 -6.99 -14.85 -5.04
CA ILE A 295 -7.88 -15.95 -5.47
C ILE A 295 -7.16 -17.31 -5.42
N SER A 296 -5.89 -17.38 -5.80
CA SER A 296 -5.11 -18.63 -5.72
C SER A 296 -4.82 -19.12 -4.29
N LYS A 297 -5.23 -18.35 -3.26
CA LYS A 297 -5.05 -18.69 -1.84
C LYS A 297 -6.38 -18.90 -1.10
N ILE A 298 -7.48 -18.70 -1.79
CA ILE A 298 -8.85 -19.01 -1.35
C ILE A 298 -9.26 -20.37 -1.92
#